data_a544d256c49d34e775e6897ff5bd25f0
#
_entry.id   a544d256c49d34e775e6897ff5bd25f0
#
_cell.length_a   1.000
_cell.length_b   1.000
_cell.length_c   1.000
_cell.angle_alpha   90.00
_cell.angle_beta   90.00
_cell.angle_gamma   90.00
#
_symmetry.space_group_name_H-M   'P 1'
#
loop_
_entity.id
_entity.type
_entity.pdbx_description
1 polymer ?
#
loop_
_entity_poly.entity_id
_entity_poly.type
_entity_poly.pdbx_seq_one_letter_code
_entity_poly.pdbx_strand_id
1 'polypeptide(L)'
;AAFNTSGNTFTDGETVTLFVIGSEFAKATTCMTGAVTPSFKSFTNKPIILKDKYEVSGSDASQIGWVEITGENGQSGYLWYLKAEGDTRTRFEDYLEMSMVEGELAASGSGAAGVTGIGGTEGLFAAIEDRGHVTAGVDGNTATEDLADFDEILKKLDTQGAIEENMLFVNRDVALNI
;
A
#
# COMPACT_ATOMS: atom_id res chain seq x y z
N ALA A 1 -10.47 -38.74 3.75
CA ALA A 1 -9.80 -39.80 2.97
C ALA A 1 -9.80 -39.39 1.51
N ALA A 2 -8.67 -39.52 0.83
CA ALA A 2 -8.60 -39.38 -0.61
C ALA A 2 -8.86 -40.74 -1.24
N PHE A 3 -9.76 -40.84 -2.19
CA PHE A 3 -10.05 -42.06 -2.92
C PHE A 3 -9.43 -41.97 -4.30
N ASN A 4 -8.58 -42.93 -4.60
CA ASN A 4 -8.05 -43.16 -5.94
C ASN A 4 -8.83 -44.30 -6.60
N THR A 5 -9.66 -43.98 -7.61
CA THR A 5 -10.52 -44.94 -8.28
C THR A 5 -9.76 -45.81 -9.31
N SER A 6 -8.52 -45.47 -9.63
CA SER A 6 -7.74 -46.13 -10.72
C SER A 6 -6.65 -47.06 -10.23
N GLY A 7 -6.46 -47.21 -8.93
CA GLY A 7 -5.36 -48.03 -8.38
C GLY A 7 -3.95 -47.46 -8.59
N ASN A 8 -3.83 -46.25 -9.11
CA ASN A 8 -2.55 -45.56 -9.27
C ASN A 8 -2.04 -45.05 -7.94
N THR A 9 -0.80 -45.25 -7.65
CA THR A 9 -0.12 -44.60 -6.52
C THR A 9 0.37 -43.22 -6.93
N PHE A 10 0.27 -42.26 -6.02
CA PHE A 10 0.89 -40.96 -6.24
C PHE A 10 2.43 -41.13 -6.23
N THR A 11 3.09 -40.52 -7.19
CA THR A 11 4.55 -40.52 -7.25
C THR A 11 5.10 -39.53 -6.23
N ASP A 12 6.20 -39.89 -5.57
CA ASP A 12 6.83 -38.98 -4.59
C ASP A 12 7.29 -37.70 -5.29
N GLY A 13 6.94 -36.56 -4.73
CA GLY A 13 7.23 -35.22 -5.27
C GLY A 13 6.17 -34.64 -6.20
N GLU A 14 5.06 -35.32 -6.50
CA GLU A 14 3.96 -34.76 -7.27
C GLU A 14 3.08 -33.84 -6.40
N THR A 15 2.70 -32.68 -6.96
CA THR A 15 1.74 -31.79 -6.34
C THR A 15 0.32 -32.16 -6.75
N VAL A 16 -0.51 -32.50 -5.79
CA VAL A 16 -1.92 -32.86 -6.03
C VAL A 16 -2.82 -31.77 -5.46
N THR A 17 -3.71 -31.25 -6.29
CA THR A 17 -4.75 -30.32 -5.86
C THR A 17 -5.95 -31.11 -5.35
N LEU A 18 -6.31 -30.91 -4.09
CA LEU A 18 -7.45 -31.54 -3.45
C LEU A 18 -8.54 -30.52 -3.19
N PHE A 19 -9.75 -30.84 -3.59
CA PHE A 19 -10.95 -30.08 -3.26
C PHE A 19 -11.69 -30.79 -2.12
N VAL A 20 -11.89 -30.08 -1.00
CA VAL A 20 -12.59 -30.64 0.16
C VAL A 20 -14.08 -30.36 0.02
N ILE A 21 -14.84 -31.42 -0.25
CA ILE A 21 -16.30 -31.34 -0.40
C ILE A 21 -17.07 -31.62 0.89
N GLY A 22 -16.41 -32.02 1.95
CA GLY A 22 -16.99 -32.29 3.26
C GLY A 22 -16.21 -33.31 4.06
N SER A 23 -16.73 -33.67 5.22
CA SER A 23 -16.15 -34.73 6.06
C SER A 23 -17.21 -35.79 6.32
N GLU A 24 -16.85 -37.06 6.09
CA GLU A 24 -17.70 -38.25 6.33
C GLU A 24 -17.15 -39.01 7.53
N PHE A 25 -18.04 -39.41 8.41
CA PHE A 25 -17.75 -40.22 9.59
C PHE A 25 -18.50 -41.53 9.54
N ALA A 26 -17.90 -42.59 10.05
CA ALA A 26 -18.54 -43.87 10.16
C ALA A 26 -19.65 -43.83 11.25
N LYS A 27 -20.62 -44.73 11.11
CA LYS A 27 -21.72 -44.90 12.11
C LYS A 27 -21.09 -45.20 13.48
N ALA A 28 -21.60 -44.54 14.50
CA ALA A 28 -21.15 -44.69 15.91
C ALA A 28 -19.74 -44.18 16.21
N THR A 29 -19.20 -43.25 15.41
CA THR A 29 -17.98 -42.52 15.78
C THR A 29 -18.29 -41.60 16.96
N THR A 30 -17.29 -41.43 17.84
CA THR A 30 -17.30 -40.45 18.92
C THR A 30 -17.10 -39.03 18.34
N CYS A 31 -17.23 -38.01 19.18
CA CYS A 31 -17.09 -36.61 18.76
C CYS A 31 -15.82 -36.37 17.89
N MET A 32 -15.95 -35.46 16.93
CA MET A 32 -14.86 -35.02 16.08
C MET A 32 -13.68 -34.51 16.94
N THR A 33 -12.51 -35.04 16.68
CA THR A 33 -11.26 -34.52 17.28
C THR A 33 -10.62 -33.56 16.28
N GLY A 34 -10.37 -32.35 16.72
CA GLY A 34 -9.83 -31.28 15.90
C GLY A 34 -10.87 -30.19 15.65
N ALA A 35 -10.50 -28.98 15.92
CA ALA A 35 -11.31 -27.80 15.66
C ALA A 35 -10.55 -26.85 14.74
N VAL A 36 -11.25 -26.07 13.96
CA VAL A 36 -10.66 -24.94 13.26
C VAL A 36 -10.33 -23.88 14.31
N THR A 37 -9.06 -23.68 14.57
CA THR A 37 -8.62 -22.64 15.49
C THR A 37 -8.40 -21.37 14.67
N PRO A 38 -9.13 -20.28 14.95
CA PRO A 38 -8.88 -19.02 14.26
C PRO A 38 -7.51 -18.49 14.65
N SER A 39 -6.73 -18.09 13.66
CA SER A 39 -5.45 -17.44 13.84
C SER A 39 -5.58 -15.95 13.52
N PHE A 40 -4.96 -15.13 14.36
CA PHE A 40 -4.88 -13.69 14.12
C PHE A 40 -3.46 -13.36 13.66
N LYS A 41 -3.37 -12.53 12.61
CA LYS A 41 -2.14 -11.93 12.14
C LYS A 41 -2.19 -10.44 12.42
N SER A 42 -1.15 -9.90 13.03
CA SER A 42 -1.02 -8.46 13.28
C SER A 42 0.14 -7.90 12.44
N PHE A 43 -0.04 -6.69 11.99
CA PHE A 43 0.98 -5.92 11.30
C PHE A 43 1.27 -4.67 12.13
N THR A 44 2.52 -4.26 12.13
CA THR A 44 2.98 -3.08 12.89
C THR A 44 3.72 -2.15 11.97
N ASN A 45 3.53 -0.85 12.18
CA ASN A 45 4.27 0.20 11.47
C ASN A 45 4.94 1.12 12.49
N LYS A 46 5.93 1.89 12.04
CA LYS A 46 6.66 2.83 12.87
C LYS A 46 6.20 4.26 12.60
N PRO A 47 5.97 5.07 13.65
CA PRO A 47 5.70 6.48 13.46
C PRO A 47 6.98 7.23 13.06
N ILE A 48 6.82 8.28 12.27
CA ILE A 48 7.88 9.24 11.92
C ILE A 48 7.53 10.63 12.42
N ILE A 49 8.54 11.47 12.54
CA ILE A 49 8.37 12.88 12.89
C ILE A 49 8.83 13.71 11.71
N LEU A 50 7.91 14.39 11.06
CA LEU A 50 8.18 15.36 10.01
C LEU A 50 8.20 16.77 10.59
N LYS A 51 9.13 17.58 10.13
CA LYS A 51 9.23 18.98 10.52
C LYS A 51 9.56 19.82 9.30
N ASP A 52 8.95 20.97 9.21
CA ASP A 52 9.33 22.03 8.31
C ASP A 52 9.43 23.34 9.07
N LYS A 53 10.20 24.28 8.58
CA LYS A 53 10.44 25.55 9.25
C LYS A 53 10.50 26.67 8.21
N TYR A 54 9.77 27.73 8.50
CA TYR A 54 9.98 29.01 7.86
C TYR A 54 10.57 29.97 8.88
N GLU A 55 11.64 30.67 8.51
CA GLU A 55 12.33 31.63 9.37
C GLU A 55 12.64 32.89 8.59
N VAL A 56 12.34 34.03 9.18
CA VAL A 56 12.63 35.36 8.65
C VAL A 56 13.64 36.04 9.57
N SER A 57 14.70 36.59 9.01
CA SER A 57 15.67 37.35 9.78
C SER A 57 15.05 38.68 10.27
N GLY A 58 15.54 39.19 11.41
CA GLY A 58 15.04 40.47 11.94
C GLY A 58 15.33 41.64 11.00
N SER A 59 16.40 41.61 10.22
CA SER A 59 16.71 42.60 9.20
C SER A 59 15.73 42.55 8.03
N ASP A 60 15.33 41.37 7.59
CA ASP A 60 14.34 41.22 6.50
C ASP A 60 12.94 41.60 6.97
N ALA A 61 12.60 41.24 8.21
CA ALA A 61 11.34 41.63 8.81
C ALA A 61 11.19 43.17 9.01
N SER A 62 12.31 43.88 9.11
CA SER A 62 12.32 45.34 9.19
C SER A 62 12.11 46.04 7.85
N GLN A 63 12.33 45.33 6.74
CA GLN A 63 12.10 45.80 5.36
C GLN A 63 10.68 45.45 4.92
N ILE A 64 9.71 46.10 5.53
CA ILE A 64 8.30 45.79 5.31
C ILE A 64 7.87 46.20 3.91
N GLY A 65 7.31 45.24 3.15
CA GLY A 65 6.62 45.55 1.90
C GLY A 65 5.36 46.38 2.16
N TRP A 66 5.12 47.37 1.30
CA TRP A 66 4.00 48.34 1.45
C TRP A 66 2.61 47.73 1.20
N VAL A 67 2.51 46.46 0.77
CA VAL A 67 1.24 45.81 0.45
C VAL A 67 0.80 44.94 1.60
N GLU A 68 -0.16 45.44 2.34
CA GLU A 68 -0.90 44.67 3.35
C GLU A 68 -2.11 43.99 2.68
N ILE A 69 -2.27 42.70 2.90
CA ILE A 69 -3.42 41.96 2.40
C ILE A 69 -4.05 41.16 3.54
N THR A 70 -5.33 40.84 3.35
CA THR A 70 -6.04 39.92 4.20
C THR A 70 -6.13 38.56 3.50
N GLY A 71 -5.61 37.51 4.10
CA GLY A 71 -5.70 36.16 3.58
C GLY A 71 -7.10 35.58 3.65
N GLU A 72 -7.35 34.48 2.96
CA GLU A 72 -8.64 33.79 2.89
C GLU A 72 -9.24 33.44 4.26
N ASN A 73 -8.39 33.19 5.25
CA ASN A 73 -8.82 32.87 6.62
C ASN A 73 -8.93 34.08 7.55
N GLY A 74 -8.99 35.30 7.02
CA GLY A 74 -9.08 36.52 7.81
C GLY A 74 -7.77 36.95 8.47
N GLN A 75 -6.66 36.33 8.17
CA GLN A 75 -5.33 36.74 8.60
C GLN A 75 -4.89 37.97 7.79
N SER A 76 -4.51 39.04 8.44
CA SER A 76 -3.91 40.19 7.78
C SER A 76 -2.38 40.16 7.96
N GLY A 77 -1.66 40.50 6.93
CA GLY A 77 -0.20 40.55 6.97
C GLY A 77 0.39 41.03 5.64
N TYR A 78 1.69 41.02 5.58
CA TYR A 78 2.38 41.43 4.34
C TYR A 78 2.40 40.30 3.33
N LEU A 79 2.15 40.63 2.06
CA LEU A 79 1.95 39.71 0.95
C LEU A 79 3.06 38.62 0.87
N TRP A 80 4.32 39.03 0.96
CA TRP A 80 5.45 38.10 0.83
C TRP A 80 5.53 37.12 2.01
N TYR A 81 5.20 37.57 3.21
CA TYR A 81 5.21 36.72 4.41
C TYR A 81 4.08 35.67 4.35
N LEU A 82 2.88 36.12 4.04
CA LEU A 82 1.71 35.24 3.92
C LEU A 82 1.89 34.20 2.81
N LYS A 83 2.48 34.62 1.69
CA LYS A 83 2.80 33.69 0.60
C LYS A 83 3.81 32.65 1.04
N ALA A 84 4.90 33.05 1.68
CA ALA A 84 5.95 32.13 2.13
C ALA A 84 5.45 31.17 3.22
N GLU A 85 4.55 31.61 4.11
CA GLU A 85 3.87 30.77 5.08
C GLU A 85 2.96 29.75 4.36
N GLY A 86 2.19 30.19 3.37
CA GLY A 86 1.35 29.31 2.55
C GLY A 86 2.16 28.26 1.80
N ASP A 87 3.23 28.68 1.14
CA ASP A 87 4.12 27.78 0.39
C ASP A 87 4.78 26.73 1.33
N THR A 88 5.17 27.14 2.54
CA THR A 88 5.74 26.22 3.55
C THR A 88 4.72 25.21 4.02
N ARG A 89 3.47 25.62 4.22
CA ARG A 89 2.37 24.74 4.62
C ARG A 89 2.06 23.71 3.53
N THR A 90 1.95 24.16 2.28
CA THR A 90 1.73 23.26 1.14
C THR A 90 2.85 22.24 1.01
N ARG A 91 4.10 22.69 1.11
CA ARG A 91 5.26 21.77 1.07
C ARG A 91 5.24 20.75 2.21
N PHE A 92 4.81 21.16 3.41
CA PHE A 92 4.67 20.23 4.53
C PHE A 92 3.58 19.20 4.30
N GLU A 93 2.44 19.59 3.70
CA GLU A 93 1.36 18.70 3.30
C GLU A 93 1.83 17.70 2.23
N ASP A 94 2.58 18.17 1.24
CA ASP A 94 3.21 17.29 0.23
C ASP A 94 4.14 16.25 0.88
N TYR A 95 4.93 16.64 1.86
CA TYR A 95 5.80 15.69 2.58
C TYR A 95 5.01 14.65 3.38
N LEU A 96 3.86 15.04 3.95
CA LEU A 96 2.97 14.10 4.63
C LEU A 96 2.36 13.11 3.64
N GLU A 97 1.85 13.58 2.52
CA GLU A 97 1.28 12.71 1.48
C GLU A 97 2.31 11.75 0.91
N MET A 98 3.49 12.26 0.54
CA MET A 98 4.56 11.42 0.01
C MET A 98 5.02 10.37 1.02
N SER A 99 5.11 10.70 2.30
CA SER A 99 5.48 9.72 3.32
C SER A 99 4.43 8.66 3.57
N MET A 100 3.14 8.96 3.35
CA MET A 100 2.06 7.98 3.45
C MET A 100 1.99 7.05 2.23
N VAL A 101 2.37 7.54 1.06
CA VAL A 101 2.28 6.78 -0.19
C VAL A 101 3.58 6.01 -0.47
N GLU A 102 4.72 6.71 -0.45
CA GLU A 102 6.03 6.21 -0.88
C GLU A 102 6.96 5.85 0.30
N GLY A 103 6.49 5.99 1.53
CA GLY A 103 7.32 5.73 2.70
C GLY A 103 7.81 4.28 2.76
N GLU A 104 9.07 4.10 3.13
CA GLU A 104 9.67 2.79 3.34
C GLU A 104 10.30 2.67 4.73
N LEU A 105 10.22 1.47 5.30
CA LEU A 105 10.98 1.16 6.51
C LEU A 105 12.46 1.07 6.19
N ALA A 106 13.30 1.66 7.03
CA ALA A 106 14.74 1.54 6.88
C ALA A 106 15.18 0.09 7.00
N ALA A 107 15.68 -0.48 5.91
CA ALA A 107 16.22 -1.82 5.88
C ALA A 107 17.49 -1.93 6.75
N SER A 108 17.73 -3.11 7.29
CA SER A 108 18.97 -3.41 8.01
C SER A 108 20.18 -3.22 7.07
N GLY A 109 21.13 -2.43 7.48
CA GLY A 109 22.31 -2.11 6.67
C GLY A 109 22.15 -0.91 5.74
N SER A 110 20.98 -0.28 5.66
CA SER A 110 20.80 0.98 4.94
C SER A 110 21.49 2.14 5.69
N GLY A 111 21.84 3.21 4.98
CA GLY A 111 22.43 4.40 5.59
C GLY A 111 21.55 5.01 6.70
N ALA A 112 20.24 4.87 6.59
CA ALA A 112 19.27 5.33 7.59
C ALA A 112 19.21 4.41 8.83
N ALA A 113 19.50 3.13 8.69
CA ALA A 113 19.45 2.18 9.80
C ALA A 113 20.49 2.45 10.90
N GLY A 114 21.59 3.12 10.55
CA GLY A 114 22.63 3.55 11.48
C GLY A 114 22.33 4.84 12.23
N VAL A 115 21.29 5.57 11.86
CA VAL A 115 20.91 6.84 12.48
C VAL A 115 19.87 6.59 13.55
N THR A 116 20.21 6.90 14.79
CA THR A 116 19.30 6.70 15.93
C THR A 116 18.02 7.53 15.76
N GLY A 117 16.88 6.87 15.80
CA GLY A 117 15.57 7.49 15.70
C GLY A 117 15.04 7.72 14.29
N ILE A 118 15.79 7.33 13.25
CA ILE A 118 15.33 7.37 11.86
C ILE A 118 15.09 5.94 11.39
N GLY A 119 13.86 5.48 11.41
CA GLY A 119 13.48 4.13 11.02
C GLY A 119 12.55 4.03 9.82
N GLY A 120 12.14 5.18 9.28
CA GLY A 120 11.13 5.24 8.24
C GLY A 120 9.73 4.79 8.72
N THR A 121 8.78 4.91 7.86
CA THR A 121 7.41 4.39 8.04
C THR A 121 7.03 3.64 6.79
N GLU A 122 6.27 2.57 6.95
CA GLU A 122 5.75 1.81 5.81
C GLU A 122 4.57 2.57 5.19
N GLY A 123 4.75 3.01 3.98
CA GLY A 123 3.72 3.66 3.18
C GLY A 123 2.82 2.65 2.44
N LEU A 124 1.92 3.19 1.63
CA LEU A 124 0.95 2.37 0.89
C LEU A 124 1.62 1.40 -0.08
N PHE A 125 2.59 1.89 -0.87
CA PHE A 125 3.23 1.05 -1.89
C PHE A 125 4.11 -0.03 -1.26
N ALA A 126 4.87 0.28 -0.23
CA ALA A 126 5.64 -0.71 0.51
C ALA A 126 4.73 -1.79 1.14
N ALA A 127 3.57 -1.39 1.67
CA ALA A 127 2.58 -2.33 2.21
C ALA A 127 1.96 -3.22 1.14
N ILE A 128 1.72 -2.69 -0.07
CA ILE A 128 1.22 -3.47 -1.20
C ILE A 128 2.30 -4.46 -1.67
N GLU A 129 3.55 -4.04 -1.74
CA GLU A 129 4.66 -4.90 -2.14
C GLU A 129 4.87 -6.07 -1.16
N ASP A 130 4.77 -5.81 0.16
CA ASP A 130 4.94 -6.83 1.20
C ASP A 130 3.74 -7.78 1.32
N ARG A 131 2.51 -7.29 1.18
CA ARG A 131 1.29 -8.02 1.54
C ARG A 131 0.24 -8.09 0.44
N GLY A 132 0.38 -7.31 -0.62
CA GLY A 132 -0.57 -7.23 -1.73
C GLY A 132 -0.24 -8.19 -2.87
N HIS A 133 -0.93 -8.00 -3.97
CA HIS A 133 -0.64 -8.66 -5.22
C HIS A 133 0.17 -7.73 -6.12
N VAL A 134 1.39 -8.13 -6.42
CA VAL A 134 2.25 -7.45 -7.37
C VAL A 134 2.27 -8.24 -8.67
N THR A 135 1.99 -7.58 -9.78
CA THR A 135 2.04 -8.14 -11.14
C THR A 135 3.02 -7.34 -11.97
N ALA A 136 3.43 -7.87 -13.11
CA ALA A 136 4.27 -7.14 -14.07
C ALA A 136 3.57 -5.90 -14.66
N GLY A 137 2.26 -5.78 -14.44
CA GLY A 137 1.44 -4.70 -14.97
C GLY A 137 0.87 -5.02 -16.33
N VAL A 138 0.11 -4.08 -16.88
CA VAL A 138 -0.40 -4.12 -18.25
C VAL A 138 0.59 -3.35 -19.10
N ASP A 139 1.34 -4.02 -19.98
CA ASP A 139 2.50 -3.43 -20.64
C ASP A 139 2.19 -2.73 -21.97
N GLY A 140 1.00 -2.90 -22.51
CA GLY A 140 0.53 -2.23 -23.74
C GLY A 140 1.20 -2.73 -25.04
N ASN A 141 1.87 -3.86 -25.01
CA ASN A 141 2.59 -4.36 -26.19
C ASN A 141 1.67 -4.95 -27.26
N THR A 142 0.68 -5.72 -26.85
CA THR A 142 -0.34 -6.25 -27.79
C THR A 142 -1.69 -6.34 -27.09
N ALA A 143 -2.77 -6.02 -27.79
CA ALA A 143 -4.13 -6.05 -27.25
C ALA A 143 -4.55 -7.44 -26.69
N THR A 144 -3.91 -8.51 -27.13
CA THR A 144 -4.18 -9.86 -26.64
C THR A 144 -3.46 -10.13 -25.31
N GLU A 145 -2.24 -9.62 -25.16
CA GLU A 145 -1.46 -9.75 -23.92
C GLU A 145 -2.04 -8.85 -22.84
N ASP A 146 -2.40 -7.62 -23.17
CA ASP A 146 -3.02 -6.67 -22.24
C ASP A 146 -4.31 -7.19 -21.63
N LEU A 147 -5.16 -7.84 -22.43
CA LEU A 147 -6.39 -8.44 -21.94
C LEU A 147 -6.08 -9.63 -21.01
N ALA A 148 -5.06 -10.43 -21.31
CA ALA A 148 -4.64 -11.55 -20.47
C ALA A 148 -4.06 -11.07 -19.14
N ASP A 149 -3.30 -9.98 -19.13
CA ASP A 149 -2.76 -9.36 -17.91
C ASP A 149 -3.88 -8.84 -17.01
N PHE A 150 -4.88 -8.23 -17.61
CA PHE A 150 -6.06 -7.76 -16.89
C PHE A 150 -6.87 -8.92 -16.30
N ASP A 151 -7.05 -9.99 -17.06
CA ASP A 151 -7.69 -11.23 -16.59
C ASP A 151 -6.91 -11.87 -15.43
N GLU A 152 -5.57 -11.80 -15.44
CA GLU A 152 -4.76 -12.28 -14.33
C GLU A 152 -4.98 -11.47 -13.06
N ILE A 153 -5.07 -10.14 -13.17
CA ILE A 153 -5.39 -9.26 -12.03
C ILE A 153 -6.76 -9.62 -11.46
N LEU A 154 -7.79 -9.76 -12.30
CA LEU A 154 -9.14 -10.13 -11.87
C LEU A 154 -9.15 -11.50 -11.20
N LYS A 155 -8.44 -12.48 -11.76
CA LYS A 155 -8.32 -13.81 -11.17
C LYS A 155 -7.63 -13.81 -9.80
N LYS A 156 -6.62 -12.97 -9.60
CA LYS A 156 -5.98 -12.78 -8.29
C LYS A 156 -6.91 -12.14 -7.27
N LEU A 157 -7.69 -11.14 -7.69
CA LEU A 157 -8.71 -10.51 -6.83
C LEU A 157 -9.79 -11.53 -6.43
N ASP A 158 -10.26 -12.33 -7.38
CA ASP A 158 -11.28 -13.36 -7.15
C ASP A 158 -10.80 -14.43 -6.15
N THR A 159 -9.51 -14.73 -6.13
CA THR A 159 -8.90 -15.65 -5.15
C THR A 159 -8.98 -15.12 -3.71
N GLN A 160 -9.02 -13.81 -3.51
CA GLN A 160 -9.12 -13.19 -2.18
C GLN A 160 -10.57 -13.02 -1.70
N GLY A 161 -11.53 -13.20 -2.57
CA GLY A 161 -12.96 -13.08 -2.31
C GLY A 161 -13.68 -12.30 -3.40
N ALA A 162 -15.00 -12.41 -3.46
CA ALA A 162 -15.80 -11.65 -4.42
C ALA A 162 -15.78 -10.16 -4.06
N ILE A 163 -14.98 -9.38 -4.78
CA ILE A 163 -14.91 -7.92 -4.68
C ILE A 163 -15.76 -7.36 -5.81
N GLU A 164 -16.91 -6.77 -5.49
CA GLU A 164 -17.88 -6.29 -6.49
C GLU A 164 -17.48 -4.93 -7.09
N GLU A 165 -16.76 -4.10 -6.32
CA GLU A 165 -16.35 -2.77 -6.75
C GLU A 165 -14.81 -2.64 -6.67
N ASN A 166 -14.20 -2.28 -7.80
CA ASN A 166 -12.76 -2.04 -7.89
C ASN A 166 -12.50 -0.62 -8.41
N MET A 167 -11.55 0.06 -7.80
CA MET A 167 -11.08 1.36 -8.24
C MET A 167 -9.67 1.22 -8.80
N LEU A 168 -9.47 1.68 -10.04
CA LEU A 168 -8.20 1.62 -10.74
C LEU A 168 -7.53 3.00 -10.72
N PHE A 169 -6.34 3.08 -10.15
CA PHE A 169 -5.51 4.29 -10.18
C PHE A 169 -4.38 4.07 -11.18
N VAL A 170 -4.38 4.85 -12.23
CA VAL A 170 -3.37 4.77 -13.30
C VAL A 170 -2.86 6.15 -13.65
N ASN A 171 -1.66 6.23 -14.20
CA ASN A 171 -1.17 7.46 -14.77
C ASN A 171 -1.91 7.78 -16.11
N ARG A 172 -1.71 8.99 -16.62
CA ARG A 172 -2.40 9.45 -17.85
C ARG A 172 -2.06 8.59 -19.07
N ASP A 173 -0.80 8.16 -19.18
CA ASP A 173 -0.35 7.42 -20.37
C ASP A 173 -0.97 6.03 -20.41
N VAL A 174 -1.03 5.34 -19.25
CA VAL A 174 -1.72 4.05 -19.12
C VAL A 174 -3.23 4.22 -19.35
N ALA A 175 -3.86 5.27 -18.81
CA ALA A 175 -5.29 5.55 -19.02
C ALA A 175 -5.66 5.83 -20.49
N LEU A 176 -4.72 6.26 -21.32
CA LEU A 176 -4.94 6.48 -22.74
C LEU A 176 -4.72 5.20 -23.57
N ASN A 177 -4.02 4.21 -23.01
CA ASN A 177 -3.72 2.96 -23.68
C ASN A 177 -4.73 1.85 -23.36
N ILE A 178 -5.48 1.98 -22.26
CA ILE A 178 -6.59 1.09 -21.90
C ILE A 178 -7.86 1.52 -22.63
#